data_774676142326d7ee70cc0cc972609cec
#
_entry.id   774676142326d7ee70cc0cc972609cec
#
_cell.length_a   1.000
_cell.length_b   1.000
_cell.length_c   1.000
_cell.angle_alpha   90.00
_cell.angle_beta   90.00
_cell.angle_gamma   90.00
#
_symmetry.space_group_name_H-M   'P 1'
#
loop_
_entity.id
_entity.type
_entity.pdbx_description
1 polymer ?
#
loop_
_entity_poly.entity_id
_entity_poly.type
_entity_poly.pdbx_seq_one_letter_code
_entity_poly.pdbx_strand_id
1 'polypeptide(L)'
;MKSKIIEINKYFLDNKINSVLLSISCGVDSIVLLDILLKVKKINKRLNISLFHTNYNFHNKSNHAELLCKEIASKYNMKLHLLSAKLEDNNFEHNARIIRYDELIKLINNYKYGISLTAHTCDDQIETLLMKDIDNANWISRIGIRGLNDSVYRPLLNINKNEIYHYAKLNNLEWVEDETNNDLSFKRNKVRYLINKNRYTSSYFNYLKELKKYSDKKYLEYLTKFEINKDNYLLRKSKYFVELDIKFLNLFSSLESKLFINYIVLNTFKEDSLKISKSHWSNIDTIIRYGRNGLSINLTNRVLLQKERSSIIISIPRSIQDNIFINDKNDIYNWYDSKISFKSLDTNDNNIVSLKLIDNGSYISHWEKGDKIKLKNSTKKISDIFIDNKISNYDKLYYPILRSNNGNVICVPNLATMYYNEIDKSKCASLQMLNRGD
;
A
#
# COMPACT_ATOMS: atom_id res chain seq x y z
N MET A 1 24.83 -16.20 17.67
CA MET A 1 23.78 -16.74 16.77
C MET A 1 22.72 -17.62 17.44
N LYS A 2 23.01 -18.35 18.56
CA LYS A 2 21.95 -19.15 19.27
C LYS A 2 20.76 -18.29 19.72
N SER A 3 21.02 -17.12 20.31
CA SER A 3 19.96 -16.17 20.71
C SER A 3 19.10 -15.70 19.53
N LYS A 4 19.72 -15.53 18.36
CA LYS A 4 19.00 -15.10 17.14
C LYS A 4 18.06 -16.19 16.60
N ILE A 5 18.43 -17.47 16.71
CA ILE A 5 17.55 -18.59 16.35
C ILE A 5 16.29 -18.56 17.24
N ILE A 6 16.46 -18.35 18.55
CA ILE A 6 15.36 -18.27 19.51
C ILE A 6 14.46 -17.05 19.22
N GLU A 7 15.07 -15.89 18.96
CA GLU A 7 14.34 -14.64 18.63
C GLU A 7 13.48 -14.81 17.37
N ILE A 8 14.05 -15.35 16.29
CA ILE A 8 13.32 -15.57 15.03
C ILE A 8 12.19 -16.58 15.23
N ASN A 9 12.45 -17.68 15.95
CA ASN A 9 11.41 -18.68 16.23
C ASN A 9 10.26 -18.07 17.05
N LYS A 10 10.57 -17.30 18.09
CA LYS A 10 9.57 -16.60 18.89
C LYS A 10 8.75 -15.64 18.03
N TYR A 11 9.40 -14.83 17.19
CA TYR A 11 8.72 -13.92 16.29
C TYR A 11 7.73 -14.65 15.36
N PHE A 12 8.13 -15.80 14.80
CA PHE A 12 7.24 -16.59 13.95
C PHE A 12 6.05 -17.17 14.70
N LEU A 13 6.26 -17.66 15.93
CA LEU A 13 5.19 -18.20 16.76
C LEU A 13 4.19 -17.11 17.19
N ASP A 14 4.69 -15.98 17.68
CA ASP A 14 3.88 -14.87 18.16
C ASP A 14 3.00 -14.29 17.04
N ASN A 15 3.50 -14.28 15.79
CA ASN A 15 2.79 -13.77 14.61
C ASN A 15 2.11 -14.88 13.77
N LYS A 16 2.07 -16.14 14.24
CA LYS A 16 1.46 -17.29 13.55
C LYS A 16 2.01 -17.50 12.13
N ILE A 17 3.30 -17.26 11.92
CA ILE A 17 3.99 -17.39 10.64
C ILE A 17 4.47 -18.83 10.47
N ASN A 18 3.87 -19.58 9.55
CA ASN A 18 4.24 -20.95 9.23
C ASN A 18 4.86 -21.12 7.84
N SER A 19 4.90 -20.07 7.05
CA SER A 19 5.47 -20.08 5.69
C SER A 19 6.25 -18.79 5.44
N VAL A 20 7.52 -18.93 5.02
CA VAL A 20 8.41 -17.80 4.80
C VAL A 20 9.09 -17.88 3.44
N LEU A 21 9.39 -16.71 2.86
CA LEU A 21 10.12 -16.58 1.60
C LEU A 21 11.48 -15.91 1.87
N LEU A 22 12.58 -16.65 1.74
CA LEU A 22 13.92 -16.11 1.85
C LEU A 22 14.40 -15.56 0.50
N SER A 23 14.65 -14.24 0.43
CA SER A 23 15.37 -13.64 -0.70
C SER A 23 16.86 -13.95 -0.56
N ILE A 24 17.36 -14.88 -1.35
CA ILE A 24 18.72 -15.41 -1.28
C ILE A 24 19.56 -14.90 -2.45
N SER A 25 20.72 -14.29 -2.16
CA SER A 25 21.71 -13.90 -3.16
C SER A 25 22.84 -14.91 -3.32
N CYS A 26 22.89 -15.94 -2.47
CA CYS A 26 23.98 -16.88 -2.29
C CYS A 26 25.30 -16.26 -1.78
N GLY A 27 25.32 -14.95 -1.44
CA GLY A 27 26.39 -14.34 -0.67
C GLY A 27 26.34 -14.78 0.79
N VAL A 28 27.45 -14.59 1.54
CA VAL A 28 27.66 -15.06 2.91
C VAL A 28 26.51 -14.71 3.85
N ASP A 29 25.97 -13.48 3.80
CA ASP A 29 24.88 -13.02 4.68
C ASP A 29 23.62 -13.86 4.47
N SER A 30 23.24 -14.08 3.21
CA SER A 30 22.04 -14.82 2.84
C SER A 30 22.16 -16.32 3.13
N ILE A 31 23.34 -16.88 2.99
CA ILE A 31 23.63 -18.29 3.34
C ILE A 31 23.58 -18.47 4.86
N VAL A 32 24.15 -17.55 5.65
CA VAL A 32 24.06 -17.59 7.11
C VAL A 32 22.60 -17.47 7.57
N LEU A 33 21.81 -16.58 6.95
CA LEU A 33 20.39 -16.49 7.28
C LEU A 33 19.62 -17.78 6.94
N LEU A 34 19.93 -18.42 5.82
CA LEU A 34 19.36 -19.72 5.46
C LEU A 34 19.70 -20.79 6.50
N ASP A 35 20.95 -20.91 6.94
CA ASP A 35 21.36 -21.90 7.95
C ASP A 35 20.64 -21.66 9.28
N ILE A 36 20.50 -20.39 9.70
CA ILE A 36 19.72 -20.02 10.88
C ILE A 36 18.25 -20.46 10.72
N LEU A 37 17.63 -20.22 9.56
CA LEU A 37 16.24 -20.63 9.30
C LEU A 37 16.09 -22.14 9.28
N LEU A 38 17.07 -22.89 8.77
CA LEU A 38 17.09 -24.36 8.86
C LEU A 38 17.14 -24.84 10.30
N LYS A 39 17.91 -24.17 11.16
CA LYS A 39 17.95 -24.45 12.62
C LYS A 39 16.63 -24.08 13.30
N VAL A 40 15.97 -22.99 12.91
CA VAL A 40 14.62 -22.63 13.35
C VAL A 40 13.62 -23.71 12.93
N LYS A 41 13.67 -24.20 11.69
CA LYS A 41 12.81 -25.28 11.20
C LYS A 41 12.97 -26.58 11.97
N LYS A 42 14.17 -26.89 12.48
CA LYS A 42 14.41 -28.05 13.36
C LYS A 42 13.60 -27.96 14.67
N ILE A 43 13.43 -26.73 15.20
CA ILE A 43 12.66 -26.44 16.42
C ILE A 43 11.16 -26.35 16.10
N ASN A 44 10.82 -25.57 15.07
CA ASN A 44 9.45 -25.38 14.62
C ASN A 44 9.18 -26.20 13.34
N LYS A 45 8.72 -27.44 13.53
CA LYS A 45 8.45 -28.39 12.44
C LYS A 45 7.37 -27.93 11.44
N ARG A 46 6.52 -26.95 11.82
CA ARG A 46 5.46 -26.41 10.96
C ARG A 46 6.00 -25.36 9.98
N LEU A 47 7.22 -24.88 10.19
CA LEU A 47 7.79 -23.82 9.35
C LEU A 47 8.14 -24.34 7.96
N ASN A 48 7.53 -23.76 6.93
CA ASN A 48 7.91 -23.94 5.54
C ASN A 48 8.78 -22.81 5.05
N ILE A 49 9.93 -23.14 4.44
CA ILE A 49 10.88 -22.18 3.90
C ILE A 49 10.91 -22.37 2.38
N SER A 50 10.69 -21.27 1.66
CA SER A 50 10.87 -21.18 0.21
C SER A 50 11.95 -20.17 -0.09
N LEU A 51 12.59 -20.32 -1.25
CA LEU A 51 13.67 -19.46 -1.69
C LEU A 51 13.21 -18.59 -2.86
N PHE A 52 13.73 -17.37 -2.91
CA PHE A 52 13.59 -16.47 -4.06
C PHE A 52 14.96 -15.92 -4.44
N HIS A 53 15.42 -16.20 -5.64
CA HIS A 53 16.66 -15.69 -6.19
C HIS A 53 16.40 -14.84 -7.43
N THR A 54 17.14 -13.72 -7.55
CA THR A 54 17.09 -12.85 -8.73
C THR A 54 18.44 -12.89 -9.42
N ASN A 55 18.46 -13.37 -10.66
CA ASN A 55 19.62 -13.30 -11.52
C ASN A 55 19.48 -12.10 -12.47
N TYR A 56 20.37 -11.11 -12.31
CA TYR A 56 20.38 -9.90 -13.15
C TYR A 56 21.19 -10.06 -14.44
N ASN A 57 21.79 -11.24 -14.68
CA ASN A 57 22.63 -11.55 -15.84
C ASN A 57 23.76 -10.54 -16.08
N PHE A 58 24.24 -9.92 -15.00
CA PHE A 58 25.22 -8.84 -15.07
C PHE A 58 26.67 -9.36 -15.18
N HIS A 59 26.97 -10.56 -14.64
CA HIS A 59 28.29 -11.20 -14.66
C HIS A 59 28.19 -12.71 -14.81
N ASN A 60 29.28 -13.34 -15.26
CA ASN A 60 29.38 -14.81 -15.36
C ASN A 60 29.13 -15.52 -14.01
N LYS A 61 29.48 -14.90 -12.88
CA LYS A 61 29.22 -15.46 -11.54
C LYS A 61 27.75 -15.35 -11.09
N SER A 62 26.92 -14.56 -11.76
CA SER A 62 25.48 -14.56 -11.52
C SER A 62 24.85 -15.92 -11.78
N ASN A 63 25.35 -16.64 -12.77
CA ASN A 63 24.94 -18.01 -13.07
C ASN A 63 25.42 -19.00 -11.99
N HIS A 64 26.62 -18.81 -11.40
CA HIS A 64 27.12 -19.61 -10.29
C HIS A 64 26.23 -19.47 -9.04
N ALA A 65 25.81 -18.27 -8.70
CA ALA A 65 24.90 -18.03 -7.58
C ALA A 65 23.53 -18.70 -7.83
N GLU A 66 23.03 -18.66 -9.04
CA GLU A 66 21.78 -19.35 -9.41
C GLU A 66 21.93 -20.89 -9.33
N LEU A 67 23.05 -21.45 -9.80
CA LEU A 67 23.33 -22.88 -9.68
C LEU A 67 23.39 -23.32 -8.21
N LEU A 68 24.15 -22.63 -7.38
CA LEU A 68 24.21 -22.90 -5.93
C LEU A 68 22.84 -22.81 -5.29
N CYS A 69 22.01 -21.84 -5.68
CA CYS A 69 20.65 -21.71 -5.20
C CYS A 69 19.77 -22.91 -5.57
N LYS A 70 19.90 -23.44 -6.80
CA LYS A 70 19.21 -24.66 -7.27
C LYS A 70 19.65 -25.91 -6.48
N GLU A 71 20.96 -26.05 -6.24
CA GLU A 71 21.54 -27.14 -5.44
C GLU A 71 21.03 -27.12 -4.00
N ILE A 72 21.02 -25.94 -3.37
CA ILE A 72 20.45 -25.74 -2.02
C ILE A 72 18.96 -26.10 -1.99
N ALA A 73 18.20 -25.63 -2.96
CA ALA A 73 16.76 -25.90 -3.05
C ALA A 73 16.48 -27.40 -3.17
N SER A 74 17.24 -28.10 -4.02
CA SER A 74 17.17 -29.55 -4.18
C SER A 74 17.57 -30.28 -2.89
N LYS A 75 18.72 -29.95 -2.31
CA LYS A 75 19.27 -30.57 -1.09
C LYS A 75 18.29 -30.53 0.10
N TYR A 76 17.55 -29.43 0.26
CA TYR A 76 16.63 -29.24 1.38
C TYR A 76 15.15 -29.41 1.00
N ASN A 77 14.87 -29.85 -0.23
CA ASN A 77 13.52 -29.99 -0.79
C ASN A 77 12.67 -28.72 -0.57
N MET A 78 13.21 -27.58 -1.01
CA MET A 78 12.59 -26.25 -0.91
C MET A 78 12.05 -25.79 -2.24
N LYS A 79 10.90 -25.10 -2.21
CA LYS A 79 10.39 -24.39 -3.38
C LYS A 79 11.32 -23.23 -3.72
N LEU A 80 11.76 -23.15 -4.97
CA LEU A 80 12.60 -22.08 -5.49
C LEU A 80 11.83 -21.26 -6.52
N HIS A 81 11.80 -19.95 -6.32
CA HIS A 81 11.34 -18.98 -7.30
C HIS A 81 12.56 -18.27 -7.89
N LEU A 82 12.66 -18.25 -9.21
CA LEU A 82 13.72 -17.61 -9.96
C LEU A 82 13.17 -16.44 -10.76
N LEU A 83 13.82 -15.31 -10.70
CA LEU A 83 13.57 -14.16 -11.54
C LEU A 83 14.84 -13.87 -12.34
N SER A 84 14.73 -13.88 -13.67
CA SER A 84 15.77 -13.40 -14.56
C SER A 84 15.40 -12.01 -15.06
N ALA A 85 16.25 -11.02 -14.84
CA ALA A 85 16.03 -9.65 -15.25
C ALA A 85 17.28 -9.11 -15.96
N LYS A 86 17.08 -8.46 -17.11
CA LYS A 86 18.10 -7.62 -17.74
C LYS A 86 17.85 -6.18 -17.33
N LEU A 87 18.86 -5.51 -16.80
CA LEU A 87 18.80 -4.10 -16.41
C LEU A 87 19.78 -3.30 -17.28
N GLU A 88 19.33 -2.12 -17.70
CA GLU A 88 20.19 -1.14 -18.35
C GLU A 88 21.04 -0.43 -17.28
N ASP A 89 22.24 0.04 -17.65
CA ASP A 89 23.27 0.54 -16.73
C ASP A 89 22.88 1.77 -15.89
N ASN A 90 21.89 2.54 -16.32
CA ASN A 90 21.44 3.72 -15.60
C ASN A 90 20.66 3.38 -14.32
N ASN A 91 21.24 3.68 -13.14
CA ASN A 91 20.64 3.41 -11.83
C ASN A 91 20.41 1.91 -11.51
N PHE A 92 21.33 1.04 -11.93
CA PHE A 92 21.24 -0.41 -11.76
C PHE A 92 20.79 -0.85 -10.36
N GLU A 93 21.47 -0.40 -9.29
CA GLU A 93 21.11 -0.78 -7.90
C GLU A 93 19.66 -0.42 -7.54
N HIS A 94 19.21 0.75 -7.97
CA HIS A 94 17.86 1.23 -7.69
C HIS A 94 16.82 0.38 -8.44
N ASN A 95 17.03 0.15 -9.73
CA ASN A 95 16.13 -0.63 -10.58
C ASN A 95 16.09 -2.11 -10.15
N ALA A 96 17.26 -2.70 -9.87
CA ALA A 96 17.37 -4.05 -9.33
C ALA A 96 16.60 -4.21 -8.01
N ARG A 97 16.69 -3.22 -7.14
CA ARG A 97 15.93 -3.20 -5.88
C ARG A 97 14.42 -3.13 -6.13
N ILE A 98 13.93 -2.26 -7.00
CA ILE A 98 12.50 -2.14 -7.33
C ILE A 98 11.98 -3.49 -7.84
N ILE A 99 12.59 -4.03 -8.90
CA ILE A 99 12.14 -5.29 -9.52
C ILE A 99 12.11 -6.44 -8.51
N ARG A 100 13.14 -6.55 -7.67
CA ARG A 100 13.20 -7.60 -6.65
C ARG A 100 12.09 -7.46 -5.61
N TYR A 101 11.81 -6.25 -5.12
CA TYR A 101 10.76 -6.06 -4.11
C TYR A 101 9.36 -6.20 -4.69
N ASP A 102 9.13 -5.75 -5.92
CA ASP A 102 7.85 -5.91 -6.59
C ASP A 102 7.53 -7.40 -6.81
N GLU A 103 8.54 -8.20 -7.20
CA GLU A 103 8.35 -9.64 -7.34
C GLU A 103 8.17 -10.35 -5.99
N LEU A 104 8.91 -9.95 -4.95
CA LEU A 104 8.69 -10.46 -3.59
C LEU A 104 7.25 -10.26 -3.13
N ILE A 105 6.67 -9.08 -3.35
CA ILE A 105 5.28 -8.78 -2.98
C ILE A 105 4.31 -9.65 -3.76
N LYS A 106 4.52 -9.81 -5.09
CA LYS A 106 3.69 -10.71 -5.92
C LYS A 106 3.74 -12.14 -5.41
N LEU A 107 4.94 -12.65 -5.09
CA LEU A 107 5.11 -14.02 -4.59
C LEU A 107 4.44 -14.20 -3.22
N ILE A 108 4.56 -13.23 -2.31
CA ILE A 108 3.88 -13.26 -1.01
C ILE A 108 2.37 -13.38 -1.20
N ASN A 109 1.79 -12.55 -2.05
CA ASN A 109 0.34 -12.54 -2.29
C ASN A 109 -0.16 -13.80 -2.98
N ASN A 110 0.55 -14.26 -4.04
CA ASN A 110 0.14 -15.41 -4.85
C ASN A 110 0.27 -16.74 -4.08
N TYR A 111 1.32 -16.89 -3.28
CA TYR A 111 1.60 -18.13 -2.54
C TYR A 111 1.27 -18.03 -1.07
N LYS A 112 0.72 -16.90 -0.60
CA LYS A 112 0.30 -16.65 0.79
C LYS A 112 1.43 -16.89 1.81
N TYR A 113 2.66 -16.48 1.47
CA TYR A 113 3.75 -16.47 2.44
C TYR A 113 3.43 -15.49 3.57
N GLY A 114 3.69 -15.91 4.82
CA GLY A 114 3.44 -15.05 5.97
C GLY A 114 4.36 -13.83 6.03
N ILE A 115 5.60 -13.98 5.54
CA ILE A 115 6.60 -12.91 5.47
C ILE A 115 7.76 -13.29 4.54
N SER A 116 8.43 -12.29 3.96
CA SER A 116 9.73 -12.49 3.31
C SER A 116 10.89 -12.11 4.24
N LEU A 117 12.05 -12.69 4.01
CA LEU A 117 13.26 -12.36 4.75
C LEU A 117 14.37 -11.91 3.81
N THR A 118 15.17 -10.94 4.28
CA THR A 118 16.38 -10.49 3.62
C THR A 118 17.54 -10.38 4.64
N ALA A 119 18.76 -10.65 4.20
CA ALA A 119 19.94 -10.78 5.05
C ALA A 119 20.71 -9.47 5.24
N HIS A 120 20.03 -8.33 5.42
CA HIS A 120 20.72 -7.07 5.73
C HIS A 120 21.33 -7.13 7.12
N THR A 121 22.54 -6.56 7.25
CA THR A 121 23.38 -6.58 8.44
C THR A 121 23.51 -5.18 9.07
N CYS A 122 24.21 -5.09 10.21
CA CYS A 122 24.54 -3.83 10.87
C CYS A 122 25.42 -2.93 9.96
N ASP A 123 26.31 -3.55 9.19
CA ASP A 123 27.19 -2.83 8.25
C ASP A 123 26.37 -2.17 7.13
N ASP A 124 25.36 -2.86 6.60
CA ASP A 124 24.41 -2.28 5.62
C ASP A 124 23.68 -1.06 6.20
N GLN A 125 23.33 -1.12 7.48
CA GLN A 125 22.70 0.01 8.17
C GLN A 125 23.64 1.20 8.26
N ILE A 126 24.91 0.97 8.65
CA ILE A 126 25.94 2.02 8.75
C ILE A 126 26.20 2.64 7.37
N GLU A 127 26.38 1.82 6.32
CA GLU A 127 26.53 2.28 4.93
C GLU A 127 25.36 3.19 4.53
N THR A 128 24.14 2.75 4.83
CA THR A 128 22.93 3.51 4.50
C THR A 128 22.86 4.85 5.23
N LEU A 129 23.16 4.87 6.53
CA LEU A 129 23.16 6.10 7.32
C LEU A 129 24.23 7.09 6.83
N LEU A 130 25.42 6.59 6.52
CA LEU A 130 26.50 7.40 5.99
C LEU A 130 26.14 8.02 4.63
N MET A 131 25.55 7.22 3.72
CA MET A 131 25.05 7.74 2.45
C MET A 131 24.02 8.85 2.66
N LYS A 132 23.10 8.69 3.62
CA LYS A 132 22.07 9.68 3.94
C LYS A 132 22.64 10.94 4.58
N ASP A 133 23.71 10.81 5.38
CA ASP A 133 24.37 11.95 5.97
C ASP A 133 25.17 12.74 4.94
N ILE A 134 25.94 12.09 4.07
CA ILE A 134 26.62 12.71 2.92
C ILE A 134 25.63 13.47 2.03
N ASP A 135 24.44 12.93 1.81
CA ASP A 135 23.38 13.56 1.00
C ASP A 135 22.60 14.65 1.74
N ASN A 136 22.98 15.03 2.95
CA ASN A 136 22.24 15.95 3.81
C ASN A 136 20.74 15.61 3.89
N ALA A 137 20.44 14.31 3.95
CA ALA A 137 19.06 13.85 3.95
C ALA A 137 18.33 14.25 5.23
N ASN A 138 17.02 14.44 5.14
CA ASN A 138 16.19 14.76 6.29
C ASN A 138 16.15 13.62 7.33
N TRP A 139 15.63 13.92 8.51
CA TRP A 139 15.59 12.99 9.63
C TRP A 139 14.81 11.69 9.33
N ILE A 140 13.76 11.73 8.48
CA ILE A 140 13.01 10.53 8.08
C ILE A 140 13.89 9.56 7.31
N SER A 141 14.70 10.06 6.40
CA SER A 141 15.63 9.25 5.62
C SER A 141 16.72 8.62 6.50
N ARG A 142 17.04 9.23 7.65
CA ARG A 142 18.00 8.75 8.66
C ARG A 142 17.45 7.66 9.58
N ILE A 143 16.19 7.26 9.45
CA ILE A 143 15.66 6.01 10.03
C ILE A 143 16.44 4.81 9.45
N GLY A 144 16.92 4.93 8.21
CA GLY A 144 17.73 3.91 7.56
C GLY A 144 16.93 2.66 7.20
N ILE A 145 17.56 1.50 7.34
CA ILE A 145 16.92 0.20 7.08
C ILE A 145 16.11 -0.19 8.31
N ARG A 146 14.84 -0.52 8.13
CA ARG A 146 13.96 -1.02 9.19
C ARG A 146 14.11 -2.53 9.34
N GLY A 147 14.15 -3.03 10.57
CA GLY A 147 14.22 -4.46 10.86
C GLY A 147 13.00 -5.22 10.35
N LEU A 148 11.83 -4.61 10.51
CA LEU A 148 10.57 -5.06 9.94
C LEU A 148 9.98 -3.92 9.12
N ASN A 149 9.53 -4.22 7.92
CA ASN A 149 8.80 -3.29 7.06
C ASN A 149 7.78 -4.08 6.24
N ASP A 150 6.49 -3.83 6.50
CA ASP A 150 5.36 -4.48 5.85
C ASP A 150 5.53 -6.01 5.75
N SER A 151 5.97 -6.48 4.59
CA SER A 151 6.13 -7.89 4.28
C SER A 151 7.57 -8.40 4.35
N VAL A 152 8.53 -7.59 4.85
CA VAL A 152 9.96 -7.92 4.84
C VAL A 152 10.57 -7.84 6.24
N TYR A 153 11.06 -8.96 6.75
CA TYR A 153 11.78 -9.07 8.01
C TYR A 153 13.30 -9.19 7.78
N ARG A 154 14.12 -8.47 8.58
CA ARG A 154 15.57 -8.42 8.48
C ARG A 154 16.21 -8.80 9.82
N PRO A 155 16.25 -10.08 10.13
CA PRO A 155 16.66 -10.54 11.45
C PRO A 155 18.15 -10.30 11.75
N LEU A 156 19.00 -10.14 10.72
CA LEU A 156 20.45 -9.94 10.90
C LEU A 156 20.85 -8.48 11.01
N LEU A 157 19.91 -7.53 11.01
CA LEU A 157 20.21 -6.09 10.97
C LEU A 157 21.03 -5.58 12.15
N ASN A 158 21.05 -6.30 13.28
CA ASN A 158 21.82 -5.97 14.46
C ASN A 158 23.14 -6.80 14.59
N ILE A 159 23.44 -7.62 13.58
CA ILE A 159 24.63 -8.47 13.54
C ILE A 159 25.66 -7.83 12.62
N ASN A 160 26.91 -7.74 13.06
CA ASN A 160 27.98 -7.20 12.25
C ASN A 160 28.55 -8.24 11.26
N LYS A 161 29.19 -7.77 10.21
CA LYS A 161 29.73 -8.60 9.13
C LYS A 161 30.77 -9.60 9.62
N ASN A 162 31.62 -9.22 10.62
CA ASN A 162 32.61 -10.11 11.17
C ASN A 162 31.98 -11.30 11.89
N GLU A 163 30.89 -11.09 12.63
CA GLU A 163 30.12 -12.17 13.25
C GLU A 163 29.52 -13.12 12.23
N ILE A 164 29.04 -12.59 11.10
CA ILE A 164 28.51 -13.38 9.98
C ILE A 164 29.60 -14.28 9.38
N TYR A 165 30.77 -13.71 9.04
CA TYR A 165 31.88 -14.48 8.49
C TYR A 165 32.41 -15.54 9.48
N HIS A 166 32.55 -15.17 10.75
CA HIS A 166 32.94 -16.10 11.77
C HIS A 166 31.97 -17.28 11.89
N TYR A 167 30.69 -16.99 11.92
CA TYR A 167 29.67 -18.03 11.97
C TYR A 167 29.69 -18.92 10.72
N ALA A 168 29.83 -18.35 9.53
CA ALA A 168 29.88 -19.10 8.27
C ALA A 168 31.06 -20.08 8.27
N LYS A 169 32.25 -19.63 8.69
CA LYS A 169 33.44 -20.48 8.78
C LYS A 169 33.26 -21.59 9.82
N LEU A 170 32.75 -21.30 11.00
CA LEU A 170 32.54 -22.30 12.05
C LEU A 170 31.55 -23.39 11.67
N ASN A 171 30.61 -23.10 10.77
CA ASN A 171 29.61 -24.06 10.32
C ASN A 171 29.92 -24.64 8.93
N ASN A 172 31.13 -24.39 8.39
CA ASN A 172 31.57 -24.84 7.06
C ASN A 172 30.53 -24.54 5.96
N LEU A 173 29.98 -23.32 5.96
CA LEU A 173 28.99 -22.89 4.97
C LEU A 173 29.72 -22.48 3.68
N GLU A 174 29.17 -22.85 2.52
CA GLU A 174 29.65 -22.45 1.22
C GLU A 174 28.84 -21.26 0.71
N TRP A 175 29.49 -20.26 0.12
CA TRP A 175 28.88 -19.07 -0.47
C TRP A 175 29.62 -18.59 -1.70
N VAL A 176 28.97 -17.76 -2.50
CA VAL A 176 29.57 -17.11 -3.67
C VAL A 176 29.97 -15.69 -3.30
N GLU A 177 31.22 -15.29 -3.61
CA GLU A 177 31.65 -13.89 -3.48
C GLU A 177 31.29 -13.11 -4.75
N ASP A 178 30.62 -11.99 -4.56
CA ASP A 178 30.20 -11.10 -5.65
C ASP A 178 31.34 -10.12 -5.95
N GLU A 179 31.91 -10.22 -7.15
CA GLU A 179 33.01 -9.34 -7.60
C GLU A 179 32.57 -7.88 -7.79
N THR A 180 31.27 -7.63 -7.98
CA THR A 180 30.73 -6.27 -8.09
C THR A 180 30.94 -5.45 -6.81
N ASN A 181 31.17 -6.11 -5.68
CA ASN A 181 31.47 -5.42 -4.41
C ASN A 181 32.72 -4.52 -4.46
N ASN A 182 33.63 -4.75 -5.43
CA ASN A 182 34.84 -3.97 -5.63
C ASN A 182 34.69 -2.84 -6.67
N ASP A 183 33.56 -2.78 -7.37
CA ASP A 183 33.33 -1.74 -8.38
C ASP A 183 32.95 -0.42 -7.71
N LEU A 184 33.87 0.54 -7.76
CA LEU A 184 33.71 1.87 -7.18
C LEU A 184 32.79 2.79 -8.02
N SER A 185 32.27 2.37 -9.16
CA SER A 185 31.22 3.12 -9.86
C SER A 185 29.95 3.22 -9.02
N PHE A 186 29.65 2.20 -8.23
CA PHE A 186 28.50 2.18 -7.34
C PHE A 186 28.74 3.01 -6.06
N LYS A 187 27.80 3.92 -5.77
CA LYS A 187 27.89 4.82 -4.60
C LYS A 187 28.09 4.06 -3.28
N ARG A 188 27.41 2.93 -3.12
CA ARG A 188 27.51 2.09 -1.91
C ARG A 188 28.89 1.50 -1.75
N ASN A 189 29.48 1.02 -2.82
CA ASN A 189 30.85 0.47 -2.80
C ASN A 189 31.90 1.54 -2.50
N LYS A 190 31.72 2.78 -3.00
CA LYS A 190 32.55 3.93 -2.60
C LYS A 190 32.50 4.15 -1.09
N VAL A 191 31.30 4.14 -0.51
CA VAL A 191 31.09 4.32 0.93
C VAL A 191 31.77 3.19 1.70
N ARG A 192 31.58 1.93 1.30
CA ARG A 192 32.23 0.75 1.88
C ARG A 192 33.77 0.86 1.82
N TYR A 193 34.32 1.28 0.68
CA TYR A 193 35.74 1.51 0.51
C TYR A 193 36.26 2.58 1.50
N LEU A 194 35.54 3.71 1.66
CA LEU A 194 35.94 4.76 2.59
C LEU A 194 35.88 4.28 4.05
N ILE A 195 34.90 3.48 4.42
CA ILE A 195 34.83 2.85 5.76
C ILE A 195 36.03 1.95 5.98
N ASN A 196 36.34 1.07 5.03
CA ASN A 196 37.46 0.12 5.11
C ASN A 196 38.85 0.81 5.17
N LYS A 197 38.96 2.00 4.57
CA LYS A 197 40.16 2.85 4.66
C LYS A 197 40.21 3.70 5.92
N ASN A 198 39.40 3.42 6.95
CA ASN A 198 39.32 4.15 8.21
C ASN A 198 39.19 5.67 8.05
N ARG A 199 38.48 6.13 6.98
CA ARG A 199 38.23 7.55 6.74
C ARG A 199 37.24 8.14 7.75
N TYR A 200 36.56 7.31 8.51
CA TYR A 200 35.58 7.70 9.52
C TYR A 200 35.99 7.12 10.88
N THR A 201 35.84 7.92 11.91
CA THR A 201 36.19 7.54 13.29
C THR A 201 35.05 6.77 13.98
N SER A 202 35.37 6.04 15.04
CA SER A 202 34.34 5.39 15.86
C SER A 202 33.34 6.38 16.45
N SER A 203 33.79 7.61 16.79
CA SER A 203 32.91 8.69 17.26
C SER A 203 31.91 9.12 16.19
N TYR A 204 32.33 9.15 14.92
CA TYR A 204 31.39 9.47 13.83
C TYR A 204 30.35 8.38 13.62
N PHE A 205 30.69 7.10 13.72
CA PHE A 205 29.71 6.01 13.67
C PHE A 205 28.73 6.06 14.86
N ASN A 206 29.19 6.44 16.03
CA ASN A 206 28.33 6.67 17.20
C ASN A 206 27.37 7.85 16.94
N TYR A 207 27.85 8.94 16.36
CA TYR A 207 27.01 10.06 15.95
C TYR A 207 25.90 9.61 14.97
N LEU A 208 26.22 8.81 13.93
CA LEU A 208 25.21 8.29 13.01
C LEU A 208 24.15 7.42 13.71
N LYS A 209 24.57 6.60 14.68
CA LYS A 209 23.67 5.79 15.51
C LYS A 209 22.72 6.66 16.36
N GLU A 210 23.24 7.73 16.96
CA GLU A 210 22.42 8.67 17.74
C GLU A 210 21.43 9.43 16.83
N LEU A 211 21.84 9.86 15.64
CA LEU A 211 20.94 10.45 14.66
C LEU A 211 19.80 9.49 14.27
N LYS A 212 20.14 8.21 14.11
CA LYS A 212 19.11 7.18 13.84
C LYS A 212 18.14 7.04 15.00
N LYS A 213 18.64 6.93 16.25
CA LYS A 213 17.80 6.83 17.45
C LYS A 213 16.84 8.03 17.57
N TYR A 214 17.37 9.24 17.36
CA TYR A 214 16.55 10.46 17.31
C TYR A 214 15.45 10.36 16.24
N SER A 215 15.81 9.89 15.05
CA SER A 215 14.88 9.75 13.93
C SER A 215 13.81 8.69 14.20
N ASP A 216 14.18 7.56 14.78
CA ASP A 216 13.25 6.50 15.18
C ASP A 216 12.26 7.00 16.25
N LYS A 217 12.78 7.67 17.30
CA LYS A 217 11.94 8.24 18.36
C LYS A 217 10.93 9.24 17.79
N LYS A 218 11.43 10.17 16.98
CA LYS A 218 10.58 11.19 16.35
C LYS A 218 9.51 10.56 15.44
N TYR A 219 9.86 9.53 14.69
CA TYR A 219 8.91 8.81 13.85
C TYR A 219 7.79 8.15 14.68
N LEU A 220 8.14 7.49 15.78
CA LEU A 220 7.17 6.89 16.70
C LEU A 220 6.25 7.94 17.34
N GLU A 221 6.80 9.08 17.74
CA GLU A 221 6.00 10.20 18.25
C GLU A 221 4.94 10.68 17.22
N TYR A 222 5.32 10.77 15.94
CA TYR A 222 4.35 11.12 14.89
C TYR A 222 3.28 10.04 14.69
N LEU A 223 3.67 8.75 14.67
CA LEU A 223 2.70 7.66 14.53
C LEU A 223 1.70 7.67 15.69
N THR A 224 2.17 7.86 16.93
CA THR A 224 1.33 7.97 18.12
C THR A 224 0.39 9.18 18.02
N LYS A 225 0.91 10.34 17.61
CA LYS A 225 0.10 11.54 17.39
C LYS A 225 -1.00 11.32 16.35
N PHE A 226 -0.68 10.61 15.25
CA PHE A 226 -1.67 10.30 14.21
C PHE A 226 -2.75 9.37 14.75
N GLU A 227 -2.38 8.33 15.49
CA GLU A 227 -3.32 7.36 16.03
C GLU A 227 -4.27 7.99 17.07
N ILE A 228 -3.73 8.82 17.99
CA ILE A 228 -4.52 9.48 19.02
C ILE A 228 -5.53 10.48 18.42
N ASN A 229 -5.15 11.18 17.36
CA ASN A 229 -5.99 12.23 16.77
C ASN A 229 -6.80 11.76 15.55
N LYS A 230 -6.86 10.46 15.27
CA LYS A 230 -7.50 9.95 14.05
C LYS A 230 -8.95 10.43 13.87
N ASP A 231 -9.71 10.50 14.92
CA ASP A 231 -11.12 10.91 14.88
C ASP A 231 -11.31 12.41 14.57
N ASN A 232 -10.27 13.24 14.75
CA ASN A 232 -10.31 14.66 14.45
C ASN A 232 -10.09 14.98 12.96
N TYR A 233 -9.46 14.10 12.22
CA TYR A 233 -9.12 14.34 10.80
C TYR A 233 -9.83 13.40 9.83
N LEU A 234 -10.41 12.33 10.35
CA LEU A 234 -11.08 11.31 9.56
C LEU A 234 -12.55 11.67 9.42
N LEU A 235 -12.98 12.06 8.21
CA LEU A 235 -14.38 12.38 7.93
C LEU A 235 -15.16 11.10 7.59
N ARG A 236 -14.61 10.26 6.71
CA ARG A 236 -15.22 8.99 6.34
C ARG A 236 -14.13 7.94 6.03
N LYS A 237 -14.44 6.67 6.26
CA LYS A 237 -13.52 5.56 5.99
C LYS A 237 -14.27 4.32 5.53
N SER A 238 -13.72 3.66 4.51
CA SER A 238 -14.05 2.29 4.11
C SER A 238 -12.79 1.51 3.77
N LYS A 239 -12.93 0.27 3.35
CA LYS A 239 -11.77 -0.50 2.83
C LYS A 239 -11.25 0.02 1.48
N TYR A 240 -11.98 0.89 0.80
CA TYR A 240 -11.67 1.42 -0.52
C TYR A 240 -11.23 2.87 -0.51
N PHE A 241 -11.59 3.64 0.51
CA PHE A 241 -11.23 5.06 0.59
C PHE A 241 -11.11 5.54 2.03
N VAL A 242 -10.36 6.62 2.19
CA VAL A 242 -10.29 7.45 3.40
C VAL A 242 -10.48 8.89 2.99
N GLU A 243 -11.41 9.57 3.61
CA GLU A 243 -11.64 11.00 3.45
C GLU A 243 -11.13 11.75 4.67
N LEU A 244 -10.26 12.74 4.42
CA LEU A 244 -9.55 13.52 5.44
C LEU A 244 -9.93 14.99 5.34
N ASP A 245 -10.16 15.65 6.49
CA ASP A 245 -10.37 17.10 6.54
C ASP A 245 -9.09 17.85 6.15
N ILE A 246 -9.20 18.74 5.17
CA ILE A 246 -8.07 19.52 4.69
C ILE A 246 -7.58 20.54 5.70
N LYS A 247 -8.46 21.04 6.58
CA LYS A 247 -8.08 21.97 7.64
C LYS A 247 -7.03 21.36 8.54
N PHE A 248 -7.18 20.06 8.86
CA PHE A 248 -6.20 19.33 9.66
C PHE A 248 -4.86 19.17 8.93
N LEU A 249 -4.89 18.85 7.64
CA LEU A 249 -3.67 18.71 6.83
C LEU A 249 -2.90 20.04 6.69
N ASN A 250 -3.60 21.15 6.69
CA ASN A 250 -2.98 22.48 6.63
C ASN A 250 -2.23 22.86 7.93
N LEU A 251 -2.46 22.15 9.04
CA LEU A 251 -1.67 22.29 10.26
C LEU A 251 -0.30 21.59 10.18
N PHE A 252 -0.13 20.71 9.20
CA PHE A 252 1.11 19.97 9.01
C PHE A 252 2.08 20.69 8.07
N SER A 253 3.37 20.56 8.33
CA SER A 253 4.39 20.83 7.32
C SER A 253 4.26 19.84 6.15
N SER A 254 4.84 20.16 5.01
CA SER A 254 4.85 19.27 3.83
C SER A 254 5.41 17.88 4.16
N LEU A 255 6.43 17.82 5.01
CA LEU A 255 7.03 16.57 5.44
C LEU A 255 6.12 15.75 6.35
N GLU A 256 5.42 16.39 7.28
CA GLU A 256 4.44 15.76 8.17
C GLU A 256 3.24 15.25 7.39
N SER A 257 2.75 16.02 6.41
CA SER A 257 1.68 15.60 5.49
C SER A 257 2.08 14.33 4.72
N LYS A 258 3.33 14.27 4.24
CA LYS A 258 3.87 13.07 3.58
C LYS A 258 3.87 11.85 4.49
N LEU A 259 4.32 12.00 5.74
CA LEU A 259 4.33 10.92 6.72
C LEU A 259 2.91 10.44 7.03
N PHE A 260 2.00 11.39 7.21
CA PHE A 260 0.62 11.09 7.54
C PHE A 260 -0.09 10.36 6.40
N ILE A 261 0.06 10.83 5.17
CA ILE A 261 -0.52 10.15 3.99
C ILE A 261 0.11 8.76 3.81
N ASN A 262 1.42 8.63 4.02
CA ASN A 262 2.08 7.33 3.98
C ASN A 262 1.53 6.39 5.09
N TYR A 263 1.29 6.90 6.30
CA TYR A 263 0.67 6.16 7.38
C TYR A 263 -0.73 5.64 6.99
N ILE A 264 -1.57 6.50 6.37
CA ILE A 264 -2.89 6.10 5.88
C ILE A 264 -2.80 5.01 4.81
N VAL A 265 -1.92 5.17 3.83
CA VAL A 265 -1.74 4.21 2.74
C VAL A 265 -1.34 2.84 3.26
N LEU A 266 -0.38 2.78 4.17
CA LEU A 266 0.08 1.54 4.80
C LEU A 266 -1.02 0.86 5.62
N ASN A 267 -1.68 1.61 6.49
CA ASN A 267 -2.59 1.02 7.48
C ASN A 267 -3.98 0.71 6.94
N THR A 268 -4.46 1.47 5.95
CA THR A 268 -5.80 1.28 5.39
C THR A 268 -5.78 0.36 4.19
N PHE A 269 -4.88 0.59 3.24
CA PHE A 269 -4.89 -0.12 1.95
C PHE A 269 -3.92 -1.29 1.90
N LYS A 270 -3.10 -1.47 2.93
CA LYS A 270 -2.06 -2.52 3.00
C LYS A 270 -1.09 -2.45 1.80
N GLU A 271 -0.92 -1.26 1.25
CA GLU A 271 0.06 -0.97 0.21
C GLU A 271 1.42 -0.70 0.83
N ASP A 272 2.47 -0.85 0.04
CA ASP A 272 3.83 -0.52 0.47
C ASP A 272 4.00 0.97 0.77
N SER A 273 5.03 1.30 1.54
CA SER A 273 5.38 2.68 1.81
C SER A 273 5.59 3.49 0.52
N LEU A 274 5.06 4.71 0.50
CA LEU A 274 5.11 5.60 -0.66
C LEU A 274 6.56 5.88 -1.08
N LYS A 275 6.98 5.35 -2.22
CA LYS A 275 8.27 5.63 -2.86
C LYS A 275 8.17 6.85 -3.76
N ILE A 276 7.82 8.01 -3.19
CA ILE A 276 7.58 9.25 -3.93
C ILE A 276 8.84 10.11 -3.91
N SER A 277 9.30 10.55 -5.09
CA SER A 277 10.42 11.50 -5.22
C SER A 277 10.08 12.85 -4.57
N LYS A 278 11.10 13.67 -4.29
CA LYS A 278 10.90 15.01 -3.70
C LYS A 278 10.06 15.90 -4.60
N SER A 279 10.32 15.89 -5.91
CA SER A 279 9.59 16.68 -6.90
C SER A 279 8.14 16.24 -7.01
N HIS A 280 7.89 14.94 -7.08
CA HIS A 280 6.52 14.41 -7.15
C HIS A 280 5.73 14.73 -5.88
N TRP A 281 6.38 14.61 -4.69
CA TRP A 281 5.75 14.99 -3.44
C TRP A 281 5.40 16.50 -3.40
N SER A 282 6.27 17.37 -3.91
CA SER A 282 5.99 18.81 -4.01
C SER A 282 4.70 19.08 -4.80
N ASN A 283 4.49 18.36 -5.90
CA ASN A 283 3.25 18.46 -6.69
C ASN A 283 2.02 17.98 -5.90
N ILE A 284 2.14 16.86 -5.18
CA ILE A 284 1.07 16.34 -4.31
C ILE A 284 0.71 17.37 -3.24
N ASP A 285 1.69 17.90 -2.53
CA ASP A 285 1.49 18.89 -1.47
C ASP A 285 0.85 20.19 -1.99
N THR A 286 1.24 20.61 -3.19
CA THR A 286 0.63 21.77 -3.89
C THR A 286 -0.85 21.49 -4.21
N ILE A 287 -1.19 20.28 -4.68
CA ILE A 287 -2.58 19.89 -4.95
C ILE A 287 -3.39 19.87 -3.66
N ILE A 288 -2.85 19.30 -2.58
CA ILE A 288 -3.52 19.26 -1.28
C ILE A 288 -3.87 20.67 -0.80
N ARG A 289 -2.92 21.61 -0.84
CA ARG A 289 -3.07 22.95 -0.28
C ARG A 289 -3.82 23.91 -1.18
N TYR A 290 -3.50 23.91 -2.47
CA TYR A 290 -3.91 24.97 -3.41
C TYR A 290 -4.65 24.42 -4.65
N GLY A 291 -4.76 23.10 -4.79
CA GLY A 291 -5.38 22.48 -5.95
C GLY A 291 -6.87 22.81 -6.07
N ARG A 292 -7.34 22.85 -7.31
CA ARG A 292 -8.78 22.98 -7.61
C ARG A 292 -9.53 21.72 -7.21
N ASN A 293 -10.81 21.88 -6.88
CA ASN A 293 -11.71 20.76 -6.62
C ASN A 293 -11.75 19.79 -7.82
N GLY A 294 -11.65 18.48 -7.53
CA GLY A 294 -11.66 17.42 -8.53
C GLY A 294 -10.29 17.06 -9.11
N LEU A 295 -9.21 17.78 -8.78
CA LEU A 295 -7.86 17.36 -9.17
C LEU A 295 -7.49 16.07 -8.48
N SER A 296 -6.89 15.16 -9.24
CA SER A 296 -6.42 13.87 -8.75
C SER A 296 -4.97 13.60 -9.15
N ILE A 297 -4.27 12.84 -8.33
CA ILE A 297 -2.89 12.42 -8.55
C ILE A 297 -2.66 11.02 -8.00
N ASN A 298 -1.91 10.20 -8.75
CA ASN A 298 -1.55 8.87 -8.29
C ASN A 298 -0.47 8.95 -7.21
N LEU A 299 -0.74 8.34 -6.06
CA LEU A 299 0.25 8.11 -5.00
C LEU A 299 1.08 6.86 -5.28
N THR A 300 0.42 5.81 -5.79
CA THR A 300 1.01 4.56 -6.28
C THR A 300 0.29 4.13 -7.55
N ASN A 301 0.65 2.99 -8.13
CA ASN A 301 -0.08 2.41 -9.27
C ASN A 301 -1.55 2.06 -8.94
N ARG A 302 -1.91 1.95 -7.65
CA ARG A 302 -3.25 1.56 -7.18
C ARG A 302 -3.93 2.61 -6.32
N VAL A 303 -3.18 3.52 -5.72
CA VAL A 303 -3.73 4.50 -4.77
C VAL A 303 -3.77 5.87 -5.41
N LEU A 304 -4.96 6.46 -5.42
CA LEU A 304 -5.25 7.79 -5.94
C LEU A 304 -5.52 8.75 -4.78
N LEU A 305 -4.98 9.96 -4.86
CA LEU A 305 -5.36 11.08 -4.02
C LEU A 305 -6.20 12.04 -4.86
N GLN A 306 -7.36 12.41 -4.37
CA GLN A 306 -8.28 13.35 -5.02
C GLN A 306 -8.60 14.51 -4.09
N LYS A 307 -8.48 15.73 -4.62
CA LYS A 307 -8.83 16.96 -3.92
C LYS A 307 -10.32 17.23 -4.04
N GLU A 308 -10.99 17.37 -2.91
CA GLU A 308 -12.38 17.83 -2.82
C GLU A 308 -12.46 19.24 -2.21
N ARG A 309 -13.67 19.81 -2.07
CA ARG A 309 -13.88 21.20 -1.63
C ARG A 309 -13.24 21.49 -0.27
N SER A 310 -13.51 20.65 0.72
CA SER A 310 -13.03 20.78 2.10
C SER A 310 -12.21 19.59 2.59
N SER A 311 -11.99 18.60 1.74
CA SER A 311 -11.34 17.34 2.09
C SER A 311 -10.39 16.86 0.99
N ILE A 312 -9.62 15.85 1.31
CA ILE A 312 -8.97 14.98 0.32
C ILE A 312 -9.47 13.55 0.50
N ILE A 313 -9.61 12.85 -0.61
CA ILE A 313 -9.96 11.44 -0.63
C ILE A 313 -8.77 10.66 -1.15
N ILE A 314 -8.30 9.70 -0.34
CA ILE A 314 -7.30 8.72 -0.74
C ILE A 314 -8.05 7.43 -0.99
N SER A 315 -7.94 6.85 -2.17
CA SER A 315 -8.76 5.71 -2.59
C SER A 315 -8.01 4.72 -3.46
N ILE A 316 -8.53 3.49 -3.49
CA ILE A 316 -8.17 2.46 -4.46
C ILE A 316 -9.35 2.24 -5.42
N PRO A 317 -9.10 1.91 -6.71
CA PRO A 317 -10.19 1.66 -7.65
C PRO A 317 -11.02 0.46 -7.22
N ARG A 318 -12.33 0.56 -7.44
CA ARG A 318 -13.28 -0.55 -7.28
C ARG A 318 -13.58 -1.15 -8.64
N SER A 319 -13.90 -2.44 -8.68
CA SER A 319 -14.52 -3.02 -9.86
C SER A 319 -15.84 -2.31 -10.18
N ILE A 320 -16.11 -2.07 -11.46
CA ILE A 320 -17.39 -1.56 -11.90
C ILE A 320 -18.43 -2.63 -11.59
N GLN A 321 -19.52 -2.22 -10.96
CA GLN A 321 -20.65 -3.10 -10.65
C GLN A 321 -21.59 -3.13 -11.87
N ASP A 322 -22.06 -4.31 -12.23
CA ASP A 322 -23.07 -4.48 -13.28
C ASP A 322 -24.42 -3.89 -12.85
N ASN A 323 -25.27 -3.62 -13.83
CA ASN A 323 -26.62 -3.14 -13.60
C ASN A 323 -27.42 -4.17 -12.77
N ILE A 324 -28.19 -3.68 -11.80
CA ILE A 324 -29.05 -4.51 -10.95
C ILE A 324 -30.48 -4.30 -11.37
N PHE A 325 -31.10 -5.33 -11.92
CA PHE A 325 -32.50 -5.28 -12.31
C PHE A 325 -33.44 -5.36 -11.09
N ILE A 326 -34.50 -4.57 -11.12
CA ILE A 326 -35.51 -4.52 -10.05
C ILE A 326 -36.53 -5.61 -10.32
N ASN A 327 -36.44 -6.73 -9.63
CA ASN A 327 -37.36 -7.85 -9.76
C ASN A 327 -38.55 -7.77 -8.77
N ASP A 328 -38.28 -7.34 -7.54
CA ASP A 328 -39.26 -7.12 -6.49
C ASP A 328 -39.04 -5.77 -5.81
N LYS A 329 -40.09 -4.95 -5.71
CA LYS A 329 -40.04 -3.64 -5.05
C LYS A 329 -39.97 -3.74 -3.53
N ASN A 330 -40.11 -4.92 -2.95
CA ASN A 330 -39.95 -5.15 -1.52
C ASN A 330 -38.50 -5.57 -1.15
N ASP A 331 -37.68 -5.84 -2.17
CA ASP A 331 -36.30 -6.27 -1.94
C ASP A 331 -35.38 -5.11 -1.58
N ILE A 332 -34.23 -5.47 -0.96
CA ILE A 332 -33.12 -4.56 -0.68
C ILE A 332 -32.01 -4.85 -1.68
N TYR A 333 -31.62 -3.85 -2.46
CA TYR A 333 -30.60 -3.93 -3.48
C TYR A 333 -29.28 -3.39 -2.94
N ASN A 334 -28.20 -4.18 -3.03
CA ASN A 334 -26.88 -3.75 -2.58
C ASN A 334 -26.13 -3.08 -3.73
N TRP A 335 -25.80 -1.80 -3.55
CA TRP A 335 -25.01 -1.03 -4.51
C TRP A 335 -23.76 -0.51 -3.83
N TYR A 336 -22.61 -1.12 -4.10
CA TYR A 336 -21.33 -0.87 -3.40
C TYR A 336 -21.49 -0.94 -1.88
N ASP A 337 -21.22 0.18 -1.18
CA ASP A 337 -21.35 0.28 0.28
C ASP A 337 -22.76 0.75 0.71
N SER A 338 -23.68 0.91 -0.22
CA SER A 338 -25.03 1.41 0.04
C SER A 338 -26.07 0.31 -0.13
N LYS A 339 -27.19 0.46 0.56
CA LYS A 339 -28.41 -0.34 0.39
C LYS A 339 -29.50 0.54 -0.18
N ILE A 340 -30.17 0.06 -1.22
CA ILE A 340 -31.28 0.76 -1.87
C ILE A 340 -32.54 -0.03 -1.60
N SER A 341 -33.56 0.61 -1.06
CA SER A 341 -34.84 0.00 -0.76
C SER A 341 -35.99 0.96 -1.05
N PHE A 342 -37.15 0.41 -1.41
CA PHE A 342 -38.38 1.14 -1.53
C PHE A 342 -39.15 1.00 -0.22
N LYS A 343 -39.47 2.11 0.45
CA LYS A 343 -40.26 2.11 1.68
C LYS A 343 -41.64 2.74 1.43
N SER A 344 -42.61 2.35 2.21
CA SER A 344 -43.88 3.05 2.28
C SER A 344 -43.65 4.53 2.66
N LEU A 345 -44.46 5.42 2.08
CA LEU A 345 -44.29 6.87 2.28
C LEU A 345 -44.51 7.27 3.72
N ASP A 346 -43.51 7.90 4.31
CA ASP A 346 -43.64 8.78 5.45
C ASP A 346 -43.93 10.21 4.95
N THR A 347 -44.72 10.98 5.72
CA THR A 347 -45.29 12.27 5.30
C THR A 347 -44.27 13.38 4.97
N ASN A 348 -43.01 13.17 5.25
CA ASN A 348 -41.90 14.15 5.09
C ASN A 348 -40.82 13.74 4.05
N ASP A 349 -41.05 12.70 3.25
CA ASP A 349 -40.02 12.23 2.30
C ASP A 349 -39.97 13.08 1.02
N ASN A 350 -38.81 13.65 0.71
CA ASN A 350 -38.56 14.42 -0.52
C ASN A 350 -38.29 13.55 -1.76
N ASN A 351 -38.13 12.25 -1.61
CA ASN A 351 -37.72 11.30 -2.67
C ASN A 351 -38.86 10.33 -3.02
N ILE A 352 -39.99 10.87 -3.40
CA ILE A 352 -41.19 10.08 -3.75
C ILE A 352 -41.06 9.61 -5.17
N VAL A 353 -41.01 8.30 -5.39
CA VAL A 353 -41.03 7.65 -6.70
C VAL A 353 -42.39 7.03 -6.93
N SER A 354 -43.05 7.35 -8.05
CA SER A 354 -44.25 6.61 -8.44
C SER A 354 -43.88 5.17 -8.83
N LEU A 355 -44.51 4.19 -8.19
CA LEU A 355 -44.31 2.76 -8.49
C LEU A 355 -44.71 2.38 -9.92
N LYS A 356 -45.52 3.21 -10.58
CA LYS A 356 -45.87 3.04 -11.99
C LYS A 356 -44.70 3.33 -12.95
N LEU A 357 -43.73 4.13 -12.53
CA LEU A 357 -42.54 4.40 -13.34
C LEU A 357 -41.54 3.23 -13.29
N ILE A 358 -41.68 2.31 -12.33
CA ILE A 358 -40.85 1.13 -12.16
C ILE A 358 -41.57 -0.02 -12.91
N ASP A 359 -41.17 -0.22 -14.13
CA ASP A 359 -41.67 -1.28 -15.02
C ASP A 359 -40.79 -2.55 -14.91
N ASN A 360 -41.25 -3.62 -15.56
CA ASN A 360 -40.44 -4.82 -15.70
C ASN A 360 -39.20 -4.50 -16.55
N GLY A 361 -38.02 -4.70 -16.00
CA GLY A 361 -36.74 -4.37 -16.63
C GLY A 361 -36.17 -3.03 -16.19
N SER A 362 -36.78 -2.31 -15.25
CA SER A 362 -36.15 -1.19 -14.56
C SER A 362 -34.90 -1.66 -13.80
N TYR A 363 -33.87 -0.83 -13.74
CA TYR A 363 -32.57 -1.23 -13.18
C TYR A 363 -31.82 -0.09 -12.48
N ILE A 364 -30.94 -0.45 -11.57
CA ILE A 364 -29.98 0.45 -10.94
C ILE A 364 -28.68 0.38 -11.73
N SER A 365 -28.12 1.52 -12.08
CA SER A 365 -26.89 1.66 -12.85
C SER A 365 -26.02 2.79 -12.33
N HIS A 366 -24.82 2.93 -12.88
CA HIS A 366 -24.03 4.15 -12.77
C HIS A 366 -24.68 5.31 -13.52
N TRP A 367 -24.38 6.55 -13.12
CA TRP A 367 -24.72 7.71 -13.93
C TRP A 367 -23.77 7.85 -15.13
N GLU A 368 -24.24 8.45 -16.21
CA GLU A 368 -23.48 8.68 -17.41
C GLU A 368 -23.46 10.18 -17.76
N LYS A 369 -22.38 10.61 -18.43
CA LYS A 369 -22.26 11.98 -18.88
C LYS A 369 -23.35 12.29 -19.89
N GLY A 370 -24.20 13.27 -19.58
CA GLY A 370 -25.32 13.65 -20.41
C GLY A 370 -26.68 13.24 -19.84
N ASP A 371 -26.71 12.41 -18.81
CA ASP A 371 -27.94 12.02 -18.11
C ASP A 371 -28.76 13.22 -17.64
N LYS A 372 -30.04 13.12 -17.84
CA LYS A 372 -31.03 14.15 -17.45
C LYS A 372 -32.23 13.51 -16.77
N ILE A 373 -32.83 14.25 -15.84
CA ILE A 373 -34.09 13.87 -15.19
C ILE A 373 -35.13 14.94 -15.44
N LYS A 374 -36.36 14.49 -15.73
CA LYS A 374 -37.51 15.38 -15.96
C LYS A 374 -38.12 15.73 -14.59
N LEU A 375 -38.04 16.98 -14.20
CA LEU A 375 -38.69 17.54 -13.03
C LEU A 375 -40.00 18.21 -13.40
N LYS A 376 -40.80 18.66 -12.43
CA LYS A 376 -42.11 19.27 -12.63
C LYS A 376 -42.13 20.38 -13.70
N ASN A 377 -41.17 21.30 -13.61
CA ASN A 377 -41.14 22.52 -14.44
C ASN A 377 -39.89 22.58 -15.36
N SER A 378 -39.04 21.59 -15.33
CA SER A 378 -37.77 21.64 -16.07
C SER A 378 -37.18 20.24 -16.28
N THR A 379 -36.20 20.17 -17.16
CA THR A 379 -35.31 19.01 -17.28
C THR A 379 -33.93 19.42 -16.79
N LYS A 380 -33.38 18.69 -15.82
CA LYS A 380 -32.10 19.01 -15.20
C LYS A 380 -31.04 17.92 -15.46
N LYS A 381 -29.80 18.31 -15.72
CA LYS A 381 -28.71 17.36 -15.84
C LYS A 381 -28.37 16.74 -14.48
N ILE A 382 -28.07 15.46 -14.43
CA ILE A 382 -27.65 14.78 -13.20
C ILE A 382 -26.36 15.39 -12.65
N SER A 383 -25.42 15.79 -13.52
CA SER A 383 -24.22 16.53 -13.13
C SER A 383 -24.50 17.77 -12.29
N ASP A 384 -25.55 18.52 -12.66
CA ASP A 384 -25.92 19.76 -11.98
C ASP A 384 -26.58 19.46 -10.62
N ILE A 385 -27.39 18.39 -10.55
CA ILE A 385 -27.97 17.90 -9.29
C ILE A 385 -26.84 17.53 -8.31
N PHE A 386 -25.81 16.83 -8.78
CA PHE A 386 -24.66 16.49 -7.94
C PHE A 386 -23.90 17.72 -7.46
N ILE A 387 -23.74 18.76 -8.30
CA ILE A 387 -23.07 20.01 -7.93
C ILE A 387 -23.88 20.75 -6.86
N ASP A 388 -25.17 20.89 -7.03
CA ASP A 388 -26.07 21.60 -6.12
C ASP A 388 -26.11 20.91 -4.73
N ASN A 389 -26.10 19.59 -4.73
CA ASN A 389 -26.08 18.79 -3.51
C ASN A 389 -24.67 18.53 -2.96
N LYS A 390 -23.63 19.17 -3.53
CA LYS A 390 -22.23 19.07 -3.08
C LYS A 390 -21.68 17.64 -3.04
N ILE A 391 -22.19 16.74 -3.89
CA ILE A 391 -21.69 15.36 -3.98
C ILE A 391 -20.23 15.40 -4.44
N SER A 392 -19.34 14.68 -3.72
CA SER A 392 -17.92 14.63 -4.06
C SER A 392 -17.68 13.98 -5.42
N ASN A 393 -16.56 14.30 -6.08
CA ASN A 393 -16.25 13.67 -7.37
C ASN A 393 -16.01 12.16 -7.22
N TYR A 394 -15.50 11.74 -6.04
CA TYR A 394 -15.39 10.31 -5.72
C TYR A 394 -16.76 9.63 -5.60
N ASP A 395 -17.69 10.24 -4.84
CA ASP A 395 -19.03 9.65 -4.64
C ASP A 395 -19.81 9.56 -5.94
N LYS A 396 -19.67 10.56 -6.83
CA LYS A 396 -20.30 10.53 -8.18
C LYS A 396 -19.95 9.27 -8.96
N LEU A 397 -18.71 8.76 -8.86
CA LEU A 397 -18.28 7.56 -9.60
C LEU A 397 -19.09 6.31 -9.21
N TYR A 398 -19.61 6.28 -7.99
CA TYR A 398 -20.28 5.12 -7.42
C TYR A 398 -21.75 5.40 -7.04
N TYR A 399 -22.28 6.56 -7.46
CA TYR A 399 -23.65 6.96 -7.13
C TYR A 399 -24.66 6.16 -7.94
N PRO A 400 -25.67 5.55 -7.30
CA PRO A 400 -26.69 4.77 -8.01
C PRO A 400 -27.69 5.67 -8.73
N ILE A 401 -28.13 5.26 -9.88
CA ILE A 401 -29.24 5.87 -10.66
C ILE A 401 -30.27 4.80 -10.95
N LEU A 402 -31.53 5.05 -10.60
CA LEU A 402 -32.63 4.18 -11.00
C LEU A 402 -33.14 4.60 -12.40
N ARG A 403 -33.19 3.62 -13.31
CA ARG A 403 -33.63 3.80 -14.69
C ARG A 403 -34.83 2.90 -15.00
N SER A 404 -35.69 3.39 -15.93
CA SER A 404 -36.67 2.54 -16.57
C SER A 404 -36.01 1.55 -17.53
N ASN A 405 -36.79 0.59 -18.05
CA ASN A 405 -36.30 -0.38 -19.02
C ASN A 405 -35.79 0.31 -20.31
N ASN A 406 -36.33 1.49 -20.66
CA ASN A 406 -35.91 2.31 -21.79
C ASN A 406 -34.68 3.21 -21.49
N GLY A 407 -34.05 3.05 -20.35
CA GLY A 407 -32.85 3.80 -19.95
C GLY A 407 -33.10 5.21 -19.40
N ASN A 408 -34.34 5.69 -19.34
CA ASN A 408 -34.67 7.00 -18.80
C ASN A 408 -34.42 7.04 -17.28
N VAL A 409 -33.83 8.13 -16.77
CA VAL A 409 -33.63 8.32 -15.35
C VAL A 409 -34.93 8.57 -14.62
N ILE A 410 -35.30 7.66 -13.74
CA ILE A 410 -36.45 7.75 -12.86
C ILE A 410 -36.11 8.47 -11.55
N CYS A 411 -34.98 8.10 -10.95
CA CYS A 411 -34.60 8.62 -9.65
C CYS A 411 -33.09 8.67 -9.48
N VAL A 412 -32.64 9.73 -8.82
CA VAL A 412 -31.31 9.85 -8.20
C VAL A 412 -31.56 9.73 -6.70
N PRO A 413 -31.33 8.58 -6.07
CA PRO A 413 -31.70 8.33 -4.68
C PRO A 413 -31.23 9.43 -3.73
N ASN A 414 -32.09 9.85 -2.82
CA ASN A 414 -31.92 10.94 -1.85
C ASN A 414 -31.71 12.36 -2.46
N LEU A 415 -31.72 12.53 -3.79
CA LEU A 415 -31.42 13.83 -4.43
C LEU A 415 -32.54 14.35 -5.33
N ALA A 416 -33.09 13.52 -6.19
CA ALA A 416 -34.13 13.94 -7.15
C ALA A 416 -34.95 12.76 -7.69
N THR A 417 -36.22 13.01 -7.96
CA THR A 417 -37.13 12.04 -8.58
C THR A 417 -37.80 12.64 -9.81
N MET A 418 -38.09 11.80 -10.78
CA MET A 418 -38.83 12.18 -12.00
C MET A 418 -40.23 12.60 -11.63
N TYR A 419 -40.69 13.74 -12.20
CA TYR A 419 -42.02 14.22 -12.00
C TYR A 419 -43.06 13.31 -12.68
N TYR A 420 -44.09 12.96 -11.93
CA TYR A 420 -45.22 12.19 -12.39
C TYR A 420 -46.54 12.84 -11.93
N ASN A 421 -47.53 12.95 -12.83
CA ASN A 421 -48.75 13.70 -12.58
C ASN A 421 -49.75 13.01 -11.63
N GLU A 422 -49.49 11.80 -11.18
CA GLU A 422 -50.42 11.02 -10.35
C GLU A 422 -50.14 11.24 -8.85
N ILE A 423 -51.17 11.74 -8.13
CA ILE A 423 -51.10 12.05 -6.70
C ILE A 423 -51.65 10.89 -5.83
N ASP A 424 -51.76 9.69 -6.37
CA ASP A 424 -52.18 8.53 -5.58
C ASP A 424 -51.02 8.05 -4.72
N LYS A 425 -50.95 8.54 -3.49
CA LYS A 425 -49.89 8.20 -2.52
C LYS A 425 -49.78 6.70 -2.25
N SER A 426 -50.86 5.92 -2.41
CA SER A 426 -50.86 4.47 -2.24
C SER A 426 -50.03 3.74 -3.31
N LYS A 427 -49.71 4.41 -4.41
CA LYS A 427 -48.93 3.90 -5.55
C LYS A 427 -47.53 4.54 -5.62
N CYS A 428 -47.07 5.15 -4.57
CA CYS A 428 -45.77 5.77 -4.48
C CYS A 428 -44.93 5.10 -3.38
N ALA A 429 -43.64 5.13 -3.53
CA ALA A 429 -42.69 4.68 -2.51
C ALA A 429 -41.54 5.70 -2.35
N SER A 430 -40.93 5.74 -1.20
CA SER A 430 -39.67 6.47 -0.98
C SER A 430 -38.50 5.59 -1.34
N LEU A 431 -37.63 6.05 -2.26
CA LEU A 431 -36.40 5.36 -2.57
C LEU A 431 -35.29 5.88 -1.65
N GLN A 432 -34.87 5.05 -0.73
CA GLN A 432 -33.83 5.39 0.24
C GLN A 432 -32.51 4.71 -0.08
N MET A 433 -31.44 5.46 0.00
CA MET A 433 -30.07 4.97 -0.01
C MET A 433 -29.49 5.10 1.40
N LEU A 434 -29.27 3.95 2.05
CA LEU A 434 -28.65 3.85 3.36
C LEU A 434 -27.17 3.46 3.19
N ASN A 435 -26.26 4.23 3.77
CA ASN A 435 -24.86 3.86 3.82
C ASN A 435 -24.66 2.73 4.85
N ARG A 436 -23.67 1.84 4.61
CA ARG A 436 -23.32 0.78 5.57
C ARG A 436 -22.60 1.37 6.81
N GLY A 437 -23.32 2.07 7.63
CA GLY A 437 -22.78 2.71 8.84
C GLY A 437 -23.85 3.45 9.63
N ASP A 438 -25.04 3.53 9.07
CA ASP A 438 -26.24 4.07 9.73
C ASP A 438 -27.11 2.93 10.29
#